data_357dfc77393f14060bf52f9fe67422e5
#
_entry.id   357dfc77393f14060bf52f9fe67422e5
#
_cell.length_a   1.000
_cell.length_b   1.000
_cell.length_c   1.000
_cell.angle_alpha   90.00
_cell.angle_beta   90.00
_cell.angle_gamma   90.00
#
_symmetry.space_group_name_H-M   'P 1'
#
loop_
_entity.id
_entity.type
_entity.pdbx_description
1 polymer ?
#
loop_
_entity_poly.entity_id
_entity_poly.type
_entity_poly.pdbx_seq_one_letter_code
_entity_poly.pdbx_strand_id
1 'polypeptide(L)'
;MAAGARHVPAADDAVHRKAEPCGACHGATGNSSIATVPSLAGQPAIYLHWQLVLFRDGRRKDPQMTPLAAPLSDADMAELAAFYASQKPVTPARVPLTRAQADAGRALAERHFCFACHGAALEGREYAPRLSALPLEYLTSQLRRFKAGTRGDLDGAMTTAAQPLTDDAITDLARFIAGMPGE
;
A
#
# COMPACT_ATOMS: atom_id res chain seq x y z
N MET A 1 27.03 27.03 -37.22
CA MET A 1 26.52 25.73 -36.74
C MET A 1 26.23 25.88 -35.26
N ALA A 2 24.98 26.03 -34.84
CA ALA A 2 24.62 26.18 -33.45
C ALA A 2 24.44 24.76 -32.87
N ALA A 3 25.31 24.39 -31.92
CA ALA A 3 25.16 23.14 -31.16
C ALA A 3 23.94 23.28 -30.25
N GLY A 4 22.87 22.57 -30.60
CA GLY A 4 21.70 22.49 -29.76
C GLY A 4 22.04 21.84 -28.43
N ALA A 5 21.99 22.61 -27.35
CA ALA A 5 22.08 22.08 -25.99
C ALA A 5 20.98 21.05 -25.78
N ARG A 6 21.34 19.77 -25.63
CA ARG A 6 20.38 18.74 -25.22
C ARG A 6 20.01 19.05 -23.78
N HIS A 7 18.77 19.46 -23.56
CA HIS A 7 18.22 19.60 -22.23
C HIS A 7 18.20 18.21 -21.57
N VAL A 8 19.07 18.00 -20.59
CA VAL A 8 19.02 16.82 -19.69
C VAL A 8 17.95 17.17 -18.65
N PRO A 9 16.79 16.49 -18.66
CA PRO A 9 15.77 16.77 -17.67
C PRO A 9 16.32 16.55 -16.27
N ALA A 10 15.89 17.39 -15.31
CA ALA A 10 16.24 17.20 -13.91
C ALA A 10 15.80 15.79 -13.44
N ALA A 11 16.50 15.23 -12.44
CA ALA A 11 16.18 13.89 -11.92
C ALA A 11 14.71 13.77 -11.51
N ASP A 12 14.12 14.84 -10.97
CA ASP A 12 12.71 14.93 -10.64
C ASP A 12 11.78 14.74 -11.86
N ASP A 13 12.08 15.35 -13.00
CA ASP A 13 11.30 15.21 -14.23
C ASP A 13 11.34 13.76 -14.76
N ALA A 14 12.45 13.06 -14.55
CA ALA A 14 12.62 11.68 -15.01
C ALA A 14 11.74 10.71 -14.20
N VAL A 15 11.75 10.81 -12.88
CA VAL A 15 10.92 9.94 -12.02
C VAL A 15 9.42 10.25 -12.16
N HIS A 16 9.04 11.53 -12.37
CA HIS A 16 7.65 11.89 -12.65
C HIS A 16 7.11 11.22 -13.92
N ARG A 17 7.89 11.25 -15.02
CA ARG A 17 7.51 10.53 -16.26
C ARG A 17 7.41 9.02 -16.06
N LYS A 18 8.31 8.45 -15.27
CA LYS A 18 8.28 7.02 -14.93
C LYS A 18 7.04 6.65 -14.09
N ALA A 19 6.59 7.55 -13.21
CA ALA A 19 5.42 7.37 -12.35
C ALA A 19 4.08 7.64 -13.06
N GLU A 20 4.09 8.28 -14.23
CA GLU A 20 2.86 8.67 -14.96
C GLU A 20 1.88 7.50 -15.20
N PRO A 21 2.31 6.32 -15.69
CA PRO A 21 1.41 5.18 -15.86
C PRO A 21 0.78 4.70 -14.54
N CYS A 22 1.51 4.80 -13.44
CA CYS A 22 1.03 4.40 -12.11
C CYS A 22 -0.04 5.38 -11.61
N GLY A 23 0.14 6.67 -11.93
CA GLY A 23 -0.74 7.76 -11.52
C GLY A 23 -2.17 7.62 -12.03
N ALA A 24 -2.39 6.92 -13.15
CA ALA A 24 -3.72 6.67 -13.71
C ALA A 24 -4.68 5.99 -12.71
N CYS A 25 -4.17 5.10 -11.85
CA CYS A 25 -4.94 4.39 -10.84
C CYS A 25 -4.63 4.86 -9.42
N HIS A 26 -3.34 5.08 -9.12
CA HIS A 26 -2.90 5.45 -7.78
C HIS A 26 -2.95 6.96 -7.49
N GLY A 27 -3.31 7.78 -8.48
CA GLY A 27 -3.23 9.24 -8.42
C GLY A 27 -1.80 9.75 -8.69
N ALA A 28 -1.66 10.94 -9.29
CA ALA A 28 -0.37 11.50 -9.71
C ALA A 28 0.65 11.61 -8.56
N THR A 29 0.16 11.86 -7.34
CA THR A 29 0.97 11.90 -6.10
C THR A 29 0.86 10.63 -5.27
N GLY A 30 0.30 9.54 -5.82
CA GLY A 30 0.09 8.30 -5.09
C GLY A 30 -1.10 8.32 -4.11
N ASN A 31 -1.98 9.31 -4.21
CA ASN A 31 -3.21 9.39 -3.43
C ASN A 31 -4.39 8.94 -4.28
N SER A 32 -4.78 7.67 -4.15
CA SER A 32 -5.86 7.08 -4.94
C SER A 32 -7.23 7.54 -4.47
N SER A 33 -8.12 7.81 -5.44
CA SER A 33 -9.56 8.01 -5.22
C SER A 33 -10.39 6.75 -5.50
N ILE A 34 -9.76 5.66 -5.91
CA ILE A 34 -10.42 4.40 -6.29
C ILE A 34 -10.46 3.47 -5.08
N ALA A 35 -11.65 3.05 -4.66
CA ALA A 35 -11.86 2.28 -3.44
C ALA A 35 -11.11 0.92 -3.39
N THR A 36 -10.81 0.34 -4.54
CA THR A 36 -10.09 -0.94 -4.65
C THR A 36 -8.59 -0.80 -4.89
N VAL A 37 -8.09 0.45 -5.06
CA VAL A 37 -6.69 0.75 -5.37
C VAL A 37 -6.05 1.46 -4.17
N PRO A 38 -4.91 0.97 -3.66
CA PRO A 38 -4.28 1.58 -2.48
C PRO A 38 -3.62 2.92 -2.80
N SER A 39 -3.64 3.83 -1.85
CA SER A 39 -2.74 4.98 -1.85
C SER A 39 -1.31 4.53 -1.59
N LEU A 40 -0.37 5.08 -2.37
CA LEU A 40 1.07 4.82 -2.28
C LEU A 40 1.81 5.94 -1.53
N ALA A 41 1.25 7.15 -1.50
CA ALA A 41 1.82 8.30 -0.84
C ALA A 41 2.14 8.02 0.63
N GLY A 42 3.39 8.32 1.05
CA GLY A 42 3.84 8.10 2.42
C GLY A 42 3.92 6.65 2.88
N GLN A 43 3.84 5.69 1.95
CA GLN A 43 4.17 4.29 2.28
C GLN A 43 5.68 4.13 2.45
N PRO A 44 6.16 3.23 3.32
CA PRO A 44 7.58 2.97 3.47
C PRO A 44 8.21 2.56 2.12
N ALA A 45 9.33 3.20 1.74
CA ALA A 45 9.99 2.94 0.45
C ALA A 45 10.38 1.47 0.29
N ILE A 46 10.90 0.85 1.35
CA ILE A 46 11.28 -0.57 1.36
C ILE A 46 10.05 -1.45 1.05
N TYR A 47 8.91 -1.16 1.67
CA TYR A 47 7.66 -1.88 1.38
C TYR A 47 7.24 -1.72 -0.08
N LEU A 48 7.22 -0.49 -0.61
CA LEU A 48 6.83 -0.23 -2.00
C LEU A 48 7.74 -0.97 -2.99
N HIS A 49 9.07 -0.89 -2.79
CA HIS A 49 10.04 -1.59 -3.61
C HIS A 49 9.75 -3.10 -3.66
N TRP A 50 9.61 -3.73 -2.50
CA TRP A 50 9.34 -5.17 -2.44
C TRP A 50 7.98 -5.55 -3.02
N GLN A 51 6.95 -4.69 -2.93
CA GLN A 51 5.69 -4.99 -3.59
C GLN A 51 5.83 -5.05 -5.13
N LEU A 52 6.62 -4.15 -5.73
CA LEU A 52 6.92 -4.19 -7.17
C LEU A 52 7.70 -5.46 -7.53
N VAL A 53 8.71 -5.82 -6.75
CA VAL A 53 9.46 -7.09 -6.93
C VAL A 53 8.52 -8.30 -6.86
N LEU A 54 7.65 -8.37 -5.85
CA LEU A 54 6.71 -9.48 -5.69
C LEU A 54 5.72 -9.59 -6.88
N PHE A 55 5.30 -8.46 -7.46
CA PHE A 55 4.46 -8.47 -8.66
C PHE A 55 5.24 -8.91 -9.89
N ARG A 56 6.46 -8.39 -10.11
CA ARG A 56 7.33 -8.77 -11.22
C ARG A 56 7.63 -10.27 -11.22
N ASP A 57 7.97 -10.79 -10.05
CA ASP A 57 8.37 -12.18 -9.87
C ASP A 57 7.16 -13.16 -9.76
N GLY A 58 5.92 -12.64 -9.87
CA GLY A 58 4.69 -13.43 -9.82
C GLY A 58 4.35 -14.05 -8.46
N ARG A 59 5.07 -13.67 -7.40
CA ARG A 59 4.79 -14.08 -6.01
C ARG A 59 3.56 -13.36 -5.42
N ARG A 60 3.29 -12.16 -5.91
CA ARG A 60 2.03 -11.44 -5.71
C ARG A 60 1.39 -11.25 -7.08
N LYS A 61 0.21 -11.84 -7.31
CA LYS A 61 -0.47 -11.79 -8.61
C LYS A 61 -1.61 -10.79 -8.59
N ASP A 62 -1.66 -9.96 -9.61
CA ASP A 62 -2.74 -9.02 -9.85
C ASP A 62 -2.83 -8.75 -11.36
N PRO A 63 -4.04 -8.76 -11.96
CA PRO A 63 -4.19 -8.65 -13.41
C PRO A 63 -3.71 -7.32 -13.98
N GLN A 64 -3.69 -6.25 -13.17
CA GLN A 64 -3.19 -4.93 -13.57
C GLN A 64 -1.73 -4.73 -13.16
N MET A 65 -1.39 -5.01 -11.90
CA MET A 65 -0.05 -4.69 -11.40
C MET A 65 1.04 -5.62 -11.90
N THR A 66 0.74 -6.92 -12.12
CA THR A 66 1.75 -7.87 -12.60
C THR A 66 2.34 -7.47 -13.97
N PRO A 67 1.54 -7.16 -15.01
CA PRO A 67 2.10 -6.72 -16.29
C PRO A 67 2.77 -5.34 -16.22
N LEU A 68 2.35 -4.45 -15.32
CA LEU A 68 2.97 -3.14 -15.14
C LEU A 68 4.34 -3.22 -14.44
N ALA A 69 4.50 -4.16 -13.51
CA ALA A 69 5.77 -4.38 -12.81
C ALA A 69 6.78 -5.20 -13.63
N ALA A 70 6.32 -6.05 -14.54
CA ALA A 70 7.17 -6.97 -15.30
C ALA A 70 8.35 -6.29 -16.03
N PRO A 71 8.21 -5.12 -16.68
CA PRO A 71 9.31 -4.47 -17.41
C PRO A 71 10.24 -3.64 -16.50
N LEU A 72 9.93 -3.45 -15.20
CA LEU A 72 10.69 -2.56 -14.32
C LEU A 72 12.02 -3.21 -13.91
N SER A 73 13.11 -2.46 -14.02
CA SER A 73 14.38 -2.80 -13.41
C SER A 73 14.37 -2.57 -11.90
N ASP A 74 15.33 -3.13 -11.18
CA ASP A 74 15.47 -2.88 -9.72
C ASP A 74 15.71 -1.40 -9.42
N ALA A 75 16.44 -0.68 -10.31
CA ALA A 75 16.63 0.76 -10.20
C ALA A 75 15.31 1.52 -10.37
N ASP A 76 14.48 1.16 -11.37
CA ASP A 76 13.17 1.77 -11.58
C ASP A 76 12.25 1.58 -10.36
N MET A 77 12.25 0.37 -9.79
CA MET A 77 11.47 0.06 -8.59
C MET A 77 11.93 0.87 -7.38
N ALA A 78 13.24 1.04 -7.21
CA ALA A 78 13.80 1.84 -6.11
C ALA A 78 13.45 3.33 -6.25
N GLU A 79 13.56 3.89 -7.47
CA GLU A 79 13.21 5.28 -7.75
C GLU A 79 11.70 5.55 -7.54
N LEU A 80 10.83 4.69 -8.07
CA LEU A 80 9.37 4.78 -7.89
C LEU A 80 8.98 4.65 -6.42
N ALA A 81 9.62 3.73 -5.69
CA ALA A 81 9.38 3.54 -4.27
C ALA A 81 9.78 4.79 -3.45
N ALA A 82 10.95 5.37 -3.73
CA ALA A 82 11.41 6.59 -3.09
C ALA A 82 10.48 7.78 -3.42
N PHE A 83 10.07 7.91 -4.68
CA PHE A 83 9.15 8.95 -5.13
C PHE A 83 7.84 8.91 -4.37
N TYR A 84 7.15 7.77 -4.33
CA TYR A 84 5.86 7.67 -3.63
C TYR A 84 6.00 7.74 -2.10
N ALA A 85 7.08 7.25 -1.53
CA ALA A 85 7.36 7.38 -0.11
C ALA A 85 7.52 8.84 0.34
N SER A 86 8.07 9.70 -0.52
CA SER A 86 8.24 11.13 -0.25
C SER A 86 6.95 11.95 -0.42
N GLN A 87 5.92 11.38 -1.05
CA GLN A 87 4.66 12.09 -1.27
C GLN A 87 3.86 12.22 0.02
N LYS A 88 3.20 13.36 0.19
CA LYS A 88 2.33 13.59 1.35
C LYS A 88 1.04 12.76 1.23
N PRO A 89 0.74 11.89 2.19
CA PRO A 89 -0.52 11.17 2.19
C PRO A 89 -1.70 12.12 2.43
N VAL A 90 -2.78 11.91 1.68
CA VAL A 90 -4.07 12.55 1.91
C VAL A 90 -4.95 11.55 2.66
N THR A 91 -5.51 11.99 3.79
CA THR A 91 -6.46 11.16 4.54
C THR A 91 -7.80 11.18 3.80
N PRO A 92 -8.30 10.04 3.29
CA PRO A 92 -9.63 9.98 2.69
C PRO A 92 -10.71 10.24 3.73
N ALA A 93 -11.95 10.45 3.29
CA ALA A 93 -13.09 10.50 4.19
C ALA A 93 -13.14 9.21 5.02
N ARG A 94 -13.14 9.37 6.34
CA ARG A 94 -13.13 8.22 7.27
C ARG A 94 -14.41 7.43 7.17
N VAL A 95 -14.30 6.13 7.31
CA VAL A 95 -15.47 5.28 7.54
C VAL A 95 -16.01 5.63 8.94
N PRO A 96 -17.28 6.07 9.04
CA PRO A 96 -17.88 6.37 10.34
C PRO A 96 -17.95 5.09 11.20
N LEU A 97 -17.52 5.21 12.45
CA LEU A 97 -17.56 4.13 13.43
C LEU A 97 -18.35 4.57 14.66
N THR A 98 -19.20 3.70 15.17
CA THR A 98 -19.68 3.84 16.54
C THR A 98 -18.53 3.53 17.52
N ARG A 99 -18.63 3.98 18.75
CA ARG A 99 -17.65 3.67 19.79
C ARG A 99 -17.47 2.15 19.95
N ALA A 100 -18.56 1.40 19.98
CA ALA A 100 -18.51 -0.07 20.10
C ALA A 100 -17.75 -0.72 18.94
N GLN A 101 -17.94 -0.25 17.70
CA GLN A 101 -17.20 -0.75 16.53
C GLN A 101 -15.71 -0.40 16.63
N ALA A 102 -15.36 0.80 17.08
CA ALA A 102 -13.98 1.20 17.27
C ALA A 102 -13.29 0.35 18.34
N ASP A 103 -13.95 0.14 19.49
CA ASP A 103 -13.44 -0.67 20.60
C ASP A 103 -13.27 -2.15 20.19
N ALA A 104 -14.26 -2.73 19.50
CA ALA A 104 -14.19 -4.10 18.97
C ALA A 104 -13.06 -4.29 17.96
N GLY A 105 -12.93 -3.37 16.99
CA GLY A 105 -11.87 -3.41 15.98
C GLY A 105 -10.48 -3.26 16.60
N ARG A 106 -10.32 -2.36 17.58
CA ARG A 106 -9.07 -2.21 18.34
C ARG A 106 -8.72 -3.51 19.08
N ALA A 107 -9.65 -4.11 19.80
CA ALA A 107 -9.43 -5.36 20.52
C ALA A 107 -9.03 -6.51 19.58
N LEU A 108 -9.60 -6.56 18.36
CA LEU A 108 -9.18 -7.50 17.33
C LEU A 108 -7.75 -7.22 16.87
N ALA A 109 -7.40 -5.95 16.59
CA ALA A 109 -6.06 -5.57 16.15
C ALA A 109 -4.98 -5.88 17.22
N GLU A 110 -5.31 -5.69 18.51
CA GLU A 110 -4.45 -6.06 19.64
C GLU A 110 -4.29 -7.57 19.75
N ARG A 111 -5.38 -8.31 19.71
CA ARG A 111 -5.38 -9.79 19.80
C ARG A 111 -4.56 -10.44 18.70
N HIS A 112 -4.58 -9.88 17.50
CA HIS A 112 -3.86 -10.38 16.33
C HIS A 112 -2.53 -9.67 16.10
N PHE A 113 -2.03 -8.91 17.08
CA PHE A 113 -0.71 -8.24 17.07
C PHE A 113 -0.46 -7.30 15.89
N CYS A 114 -1.51 -6.72 15.30
CA CYS A 114 -1.38 -5.85 14.12
C CYS A 114 -0.44 -4.66 14.40
N PHE A 115 -0.55 -4.04 15.58
CA PHE A 115 0.25 -2.89 15.98
C PHE A 115 1.74 -3.20 16.18
N ALA A 116 2.11 -4.46 16.43
CA ALA A 116 3.51 -4.85 16.64
C ALA A 116 4.37 -4.58 15.40
N CYS A 117 3.82 -4.83 14.21
CA CYS A 117 4.50 -4.60 12.94
C CYS A 117 4.10 -3.26 12.29
N HIS A 118 2.79 -2.95 12.29
CA HIS A 118 2.27 -1.78 11.56
C HIS A 118 2.34 -0.46 12.33
N GLY A 119 2.77 -0.47 13.61
CA GLY A 119 2.84 0.73 14.46
C GLY A 119 1.54 1.02 15.20
N ALA A 120 1.60 1.84 16.26
CA ALA A 120 0.48 2.13 17.14
C ALA A 120 -0.65 2.93 16.47
N ALA A 121 -0.30 3.79 15.52
CA ALA A 121 -1.23 4.53 14.66
C ALA A 121 -1.44 3.84 13.30
N LEU A 122 -0.92 2.61 13.11
CA LEU A 122 -0.89 1.89 11.85
C LEU A 122 -0.18 2.68 10.73
N GLU A 123 0.82 3.45 11.12
CA GLU A 123 1.65 4.31 10.28
C GLU A 123 2.61 3.55 9.39
N GLY A 124 2.87 2.28 9.70
CA GLY A 124 3.82 1.43 8.99
C GLY A 124 5.27 1.74 9.32
N ARG A 125 6.15 0.79 9.04
CA ARG A 125 7.61 0.94 9.15
C ARG A 125 8.32 -0.11 8.31
N GLU A 126 9.39 0.28 7.63
CA GLU A 126 10.23 -0.64 6.84
C GLU A 126 9.42 -1.53 5.87
N TYR A 127 9.29 -2.81 6.19
CA TYR A 127 8.57 -3.81 5.38
C TYR A 127 7.07 -3.84 5.65
N ALA A 128 6.62 -3.32 6.80
CA ALA A 128 5.21 -3.26 7.16
C ALA A 128 4.58 -1.98 6.61
N PRO A 129 3.52 -2.07 5.80
CA PRO A 129 2.90 -0.88 5.23
C PRO A 129 2.14 -0.05 6.26
N ARG A 130 2.04 1.25 5.97
CA ARG A 130 1.02 2.10 6.57
C ARG A 130 -0.35 1.59 6.16
N LEU A 131 -1.21 1.31 7.12
CA LEU A 131 -2.59 0.85 6.90
C LEU A 131 -3.61 1.97 7.06
N SER A 132 -3.32 2.95 7.93
CA SER A 132 -4.16 4.14 8.08
C SER A 132 -4.35 4.84 6.73
N ALA A 133 -5.56 5.35 6.48
CA ALA A 133 -5.94 6.00 5.24
C ALA A 133 -5.93 5.09 3.98
N LEU A 134 -5.88 3.77 4.11
CA LEU A 134 -6.17 2.87 3.00
C LEU A 134 -7.67 2.62 2.86
N PRO A 135 -8.18 2.43 1.62
CA PRO A 135 -9.59 2.20 1.38
C PRO A 135 -10.11 0.91 2.03
N LEU A 136 -11.34 0.95 2.56
CA LEU A 136 -12.01 -0.19 3.19
C LEU A 136 -12.06 -1.43 2.29
N GLU A 137 -12.48 -1.27 1.04
CA GLU A 137 -12.58 -2.36 0.08
C GLU A 137 -11.21 -2.99 -0.20
N TYR A 138 -10.18 -2.16 -0.34
CA TYR A 138 -8.81 -2.65 -0.52
C TYR A 138 -8.35 -3.44 0.71
N LEU A 139 -8.49 -2.90 1.92
CA LEU A 139 -8.10 -3.58 3.17
C LEU A 139 -8.81 -4.93 3.32
N THR A 140 -10.13 -4.96 3.12
CA THR A 140 -10.94 -6.18 3.18
C THR A 140 -10.45 -7.22 2.19
N SER A 141 -10.24 -6.81 0.93
CA SER A 141 -9.74 -7.69 -0.12
C SER A 141 -8.37 -8.26 0.22
N GLN A 142 -7.44 -7.44 0.72
CA GLN A 142 -6.09 -7.90 1.02
C GLN A 142 -6.05 -8.88 2.21
N LEU A 143 -6.81 -8.63 3.27
CA LEU A 143 -6.90 -9.57 4.39
C LEU A 143 -7.47 -10.93 3.95
N ARG A 144 -8.53 -10.93 3.12
CA ARG A 144 -9.09 -12.17 2.54
C ARG A 144 -8.07 -12.90 1.67
N ARG A 145 -7.32 -12.18 0.85
CA ARG A 145 -6.29 -12.77 -0.04
C ARG A 145 -5.12 -13.36 0.75
N PHE A 146 -4.70 -12.75 1.85
CA PHE A 146 -3.71 -13.33 2.76
C PHE A 146 -4.24 -14.59 3.43
N LYS A 147 -5.47 -14.55 3.96
CA LYS A 147 -6.13 -15.72 4.56
C LYS A 147 -6.25 -16.88 3.57
N ALA A 148 -6.62 -16.60 2.32
CA ALA A 148 -6.76 -17.61 1.28
C ALA A 148 -5.42 -18.09 0.69
N GLY A 149 -4.27 -17.50 1.10
CA GLY A 149 -2.97 -17.81 0.52
C GLY A 149 -2.79 -17.38 -0.95
N THR A 150 -3.70 -16.54 -1.47
CA THR A 150 -3.65 -16.04 -2.86
C THR A 150 -2.84 -14.75 -2.99
N ARG A 151 -2.42 -14.15 -1.88
CA ARG A 151 -1.44 -13.09 -1.78
C ARG A 151 -0.31 -13.53 -0.86
N GLY A 152 0.90 -13.61 -1.41
CA GLY A 152 2.11 -13.81 -0.61
C GLY A 152 2.67 -12.49 -0.07
N ASP A 153 3.52 -12.60 0.91
CA ASP A 153 4.40 -11.58 1.48
C ASP A 153 5.86 -12.06 1.48
N LEU A 154 6.77 -11.28 2.03
CA LEU A 154 8.20 -11.63 1.97
C LEU A 154 8.54 -12.85 2.81
N ASP A 155 8.00 -12.94 4.02
CA ASP A 155 8.36 -13.88 5.08
C ASP A 155 7.18 -14.72 5.60
N GLY A 156 5.99 -14.55 5.03
CA GLY A 156 4.78 -15.26 5.46
C GLY A 156 4.11 -14.69 6.71
N ALA A 157 4.60 -13.57 7.25
CA ALA A 157 4.07 -12.98 8.48
C ALA A 157 2.59 -12.59 8.36
N MET A 158 2.21 -11.90 7.27
CA MET A 158 0.81 -11.51 7.05
C MET A 158 -0.09 -12.70 6.72
N THR A 159 0.42 -13.68 5.97
CA THR A 159 -0.30 -14.93 5.71
C THR A 159 -0.61 -15.65 7.02
N THR A 160 0.38 -15.77 7.91
CA THR A 160 0.21 -16.38 9.24
C THR A 160 -0.78 -15.60 10.10
N ALA A 161 -0.66 -14.27 10.15
CA ALA A 161 -1.54 -13.41 10.95
C ALA A 161 -3.00 -13.44 10.47
N ALA A 162 -3.24 -13.63 9.17
CA ALA A 162 -4.58 -13.65 8.59
C ALA A 162 -5.29 -15.01 8.72
N GLN A 163 -4.56 -16.13 8.89
CA GLN A 163 -5.15 -17.48 8.96
C GLN A 163 -6.25 -17.63 10.03
N PRO A 164 -6.09 -17.14 11.28
CA PRO A 164 -7.09 -17.32 12.32
C PRO A 164 -8.29 -16.37 12.19
N LEU A 165 -8.26 -15.38 11.29
CA LEU A 165 -9.33 -14.39 11.16
C LEU A 165 -10.58 -15.04 10.58
N THR A 166 -11.74 -14.77 11.19
CA THR A 166 -13.05 -15.04 10.57
C THR A 166 -13.39 -13.96 9.54
N ASP A 167 -14.38 -14.17 8.67
CA ASP A 167 -14.80 -13.15 7.71
C ASP A 167 -15.41 -11.91 8.40
N ASP A 168 -16.07 -12.09 9.55
CA ASP A 168 -16.55 -10.99 10.38
C ASP A 168 -15.39 -10.21 10.98
N ALA A 169 -14.36 -10.90 11.52
CA ALA A 169 -13.16 -10.27 12.04
C ALA A 169 -12.42 -9.47 10.97
N ILE A 170 -12.32 -9.98 9.73
CA ILE A 170 -11.75 -9.26 8.60
C ILE A 170 -12.54 -7.99 8.31
N THR A 171 -13.86 -8.07 8.31
CA THR A 171 -14.74 -6.93 8.05
C THR A 171 -14.60 -5.86 9.14
N ASP A 172 -14.59 -6.26 10.40
CA ASP A 172 -14.46 -5.34 11.55
C ASP A 172 -13.07 -4.71 11.62
N LEU A 173 -12.00 -5.48 11.39
CA LEU A 173 -10.64 -4.96 11.29
C LEU A 173 -10.50 -3.95 10.15
N ALA A 174 -10.96 -4.27 8.96
CA ALA A 174 -10.88 -3.38 7.81
C ALA A 174 -11.64 -2.06 8.05
N ARG A 175 -12.82 -2.13 8.65
CA ARG A 175 -13.61 -0.94 9.06
C ARG A 175 -12.87 -0.11 10.10
N PHE A 176 -12.38 -0.74 11.16
CA PHE A 176 -11.60 -0.07 12.20
C PHE A 176 -10.41 0.67 11.60
N ILE A 177 -9.61 0.00 10.79
CA ILE A 177 -8.42 0.58 10.15
C ILE A 177 -8.79 1.75 9.23
N ALA A 178 -9.82 1.60 8.38
CA ALA A 178 -10.28 2.65 7.49
C ALA A 178 -10.94 3.84 8.22
N GLY A 179 -11.39 3.64 9.46
CA GLY A 179 -11.93 4.68 10.34
C GLY A 179 -10.88 5.40 11.18
N MET A 180 -9.64 4.89 11.25
CA MET A 180 -8.57 5.52 12.01
C MET A 180 -8.15 6.87 11.40
N PRO A 181 -7.72 7.85 12.23
CA PRO A 181 -7.09 9.05 11.71
C PRO A 181 -5.82 8.66 10.92
N GLY A 182 -5.66 9.21 9.71
CA GLY A 182 -4.34 9.28 9.08
C GLY A 182 -3.58 10.43 9.74
N GLU A 183 -2.36 10.19 10.12
CA GLU A 183 -1.43 11.26 10.54
C GLU A 183 -0.87 11.97 9.31
#